data_85326fe99082978c1a246d34ab515eac
#
_entry.id   85326fe99082978c1a246d34ab515eac
#
_cell.length_a   1.000
_cell.length_b   1.000
_cell.length_c   1.000
_cell.angle_alpha   90.00
_cell.angle_beta   90.00
_cell.angle_gamma   90.00
#
_symmetry.space_group_name_H-M   'P 1'
#
loop_
_entity.id
_entity.type
_entity.pdbx_description
1 polymer ?
#
loop_
_entity_poly.entity_id
_entity_poly.type
_entity_poly.pdbx_seq_one_letter_code
_entity_poly.pdbx_strand_id
1 'polypeptide(L)'
;MRRIKKGIAVALSLVLALSLTACGTKKSAEKNDKLVIAYQNGLSYTPLLVMKEKKLIEKHYGKDVNVDWKLLASGAAISEGITAGSIDIGALGTSVAINGIMSKTPYKICTGLAAVSCGIQTNDSSIKTLKDIKSSDQIVVTQVNSQPHILLAMAAKKELGDAHALDANLVAMANADGYSALISGAVQCNMVLAPYNLMEVKEDNIHEIPVSEDVWAKGDTSIVGIASEKLYKNNPDLYKAFCDATEEAMKYIEENPDETAKILTETYDASQDEIASWLKDGAVQYNSTLQGVMNLSDFMVEENFLDKGASSIDQLVFDNVKGE
;
A
#
# COMPACT_ATOMS: atom_id res chain seq x y z
N MET A 1 -40.31 18.68 -72.21
CA MET A 1 -39.66 18.13 -70.98
C MET A 1 -39.72 19.12 -69.81
N ARG A 2 -40.87 19.33 -69.23
CA ARG A 2 -41.07 20.36 -68.18
C ARG A 2 -42.34 20.12 -67.32
N ARG A 3 -42.63 18.85 -66.92
CA ARG A 3 -43.84 18.55 -66.14
C ARG A 3 -43.66 17.40 -65.10
N ILE A 4 -42.42 16.98 -64.71
CA ILE A 4 -42.23 15.87 -63.80
C ILE A 4 -41.50 16.31 -62.51
N LYS A 5 -41.33 17.60 -62.26
CA LYS A 5 -40.60 18.09 -61.02
C LYS A 5 -41.47 18.67 -59.95
N LYS A 6 -42.80 18.53 -59.97
CA LYS A 6 -43.70 19.07 -58.90
C LYS A 6 -44.40 18.00 -58.07
N GLY A 7 -44.19 16.71 -58.31
CA GLY A 7 -44.85 15.62 -57.60
C GLY A 7 -44.03 15.02 -56.43
N ILE A 8 -42.73 15.32 -56.31
CA ILE A 8 -41.84 14.67 -55.34
C ILE A 8 -41.66 15.52 -54.06
N ALA A 9 -42.02 16.79 -54.08
CA ALA A 9 -41.84 17.69 -52.95
C ALA A 9 -42.96 17.62 -51.87
N VAL A 10 -44.09 16.99 -52.16
CA VAL A 10 -45.22 16.89 -51.20
C VAL A 10 -45.27 15.55 -50.46
N ALA A 11 -44.58 14.50 -50.98
CA ALA A 11 -44.50 13.21 -50.29
C ALA A 11 -43.42 13.13 -49.20
N LEU A 12 -42.44 14.07 -49.18
CA LEU A 12 -41.37 14.09 -48.22
C LEU A 12 -41.69 14.87 -46.93
N SER A 13 -42.78 15.65 -46.91
CA SER A 13 -43.17 16.44 -45.74
C SER A 13 -44.13 15.72 -44.81
N LEU A 14 -44.67 14.54 -45.17
CA LEU A 14 -45.61 13.80 -44.30
C LEU A 14 -44.96 12.63 -43.52
N VAL A 15 -43.66 12.31 -43.79
CA VAL A 15 -42.94 11.26 -43.08
C VAL A 15 -42.15 11.81 -41.88
N LEU A 16 -41.99 13.15 -41.76
CA LEU A 16 -41.28 13.78 -40.67
C LEU A 16 -42.10 14.10 -39.43
N ALA A 17 -43.41 13.82 -39.42
CA ALA A 17 -44.30 14.16 -38.31
C ALA A 17 -44.72 12.98 -37.40
N LEU A 18 -44.20 11.75 -37.65
CA LEU A 18 -44.53 10.54 -36.90
C LEU A 18 -43.35 9.95 -36.09
N SER A 19 -42.24 10.68 -35.97
CA SER A 19 -41.06 10.22 -35.21
C SER A 19 -40.84 10.91 -33.85
N LEU A 20 -41.86 11.59 -33.29
CA LEU A 20 -41.71 12.37 -32.04
C LEU A 20 -42.49 11.80 -30.84
N THR A 21 -42.90 10.53 -30.87
CA THR A 21 -43.54 9.90 -29.70
C THR A 21 -42.92 8.57 -29.30
N ALA A 22 -41.57 8.45 -29.41
CA ALA A 22 -40.80 7.42 -28.71
C ALA A 22 -39.94 8.10 -27.61
N CYS A 23 -40.58 8.76 -26.64
CA CYS A 23 -40.00 8.95 -25.32
C CYS A 23 -40.02 7.58 -24.61
N GLY A 24 -39.23 6.62 -25.16
CA GLY A 24 -38.74 5.53 -24.39
C GLY A 24 -37.76 6.12 -23.38
N THR A 25 -38.13 6.07 -22.10
CA THR A 25 -37.19 6.18 -20.97
C THR A 25 -35.99 5.33 -21.30
N LYS A 26 -34.92 5.96 -21.87
CA LYS A 26 -33.59 5.40 -21.75
C LYS A 26 -33.34 5.35 -20.24
N LYS A 27 -33.51 4.15 -19.63
CA LYS A 27 -32.75 3.83 -18.45
C LYS A 27 -31.32 4.16 -18.85
N SER A 28 -30.78 5.26 -18.36
CA SER A 28 -29.35 5.47 -18.33
C SER A 28 -28.82 4.18 -17.72
N ALA A 29 -28.04 3.41 -18.45
CA ALA A 29 -27.27 2.35 -17.83
C ALA A 29 -26.56 3.07 -16.68
N GLU A 30 -26.91 2.75 -15.44
CA GLU A 30 -26.23 3.24 -14.26
C GLU A 30 -24.77 2.86 -14.52
N LYS A 31 -23.95 3.88 -14.69
CA LYS A 31 -22.52 3.70 -14.88
C LYS A 31 -22.02 3.25 -13.52
N ASN A 32 -21.78 1.95 -13.35
CA ASN A 32 -21.24 1.42 -12.11
C ASN A 32 -20.03 2.27 -11.72
N ASP A 33 -19.99 2.69 -10.46
CA ASP A 33 -18.82 3.38 -9.95
C ASP A 33 -17.58 2.47 -10.08
N LYS A 34 -16.43 3.08 -10.36
CA LYS A 34 -15.17 2.36 -10.45
C LYS A 34 -14.24 2.84 -9.35
N LEU A 35 -13.59 1.90 -8.67
CA LEU A 35 -12.57 2.16 -7.66
C LEU A 35 -11.32 1.36 -8.01
N VAL A 36 -10.18 2.02 -8.13
CA VAL A 36 -8.89 1.38 -8.37
C VAL A 36 -8.06 1.42 -7.10
N ILE A 37 -7.72 0.24 -6.58
CA ILE A 37 -6.95 0.07 -5.34
C ILE A 37 -5.63 -0.59 -5.67
N ALA A 38 -4.52 -0.01 -5.18
CA ALA A 38 -3.19 -0.58 -5.37
C ALA A 38 -2.52 -0.91 -4.03
N TYR A 39 -1.79 -2.03 -4.00
CA TYR A 39 -1.10 -2.54 -2.83
C TYR A 39 0.17 -3.32 -3.23
N GLN A 40 0.95 -3.75 -2.24
CA GLN A 40 2.16 -4.55 -2.42
C GLN A 40 2.02 -5.91 -1.72
N ASN A 41 2.97 -6.82 -1.91
CA ASN A 41 3.06 -8.06 -1.13
C ASN A 41 3.63 -7.79 0.27
N GLY A 42 3.00 -8.38 1.29
CA GLY A 42 3.39 -8.28 2.69
C GLY A 42 2.20 -8.49 3.63
N LEU A 43 2.43 -8.98 4.84
CA LEU A 43 1.36 -9.21 5.84
C LEU A 43 0.57 -7.94 6.15
N SER A 44 1.21 -6.78 6.08
CA SER A 44 0.56 -5.49 6.31
C SER A 44 -0.64 -5.20 5.41
N TYR A 45 -0.70 -5.85 4.24
CA TYR A 45 -1.76 -5.65 3.25
C TYR A 45 -2.90 -6.67 3.37
N THR A 46 -2.86 -7.57 4.35
CA THR A 46 -3.90 -8.58 4.60
C THR A 46 -5.31 -7.99 4.68
N PRO A 47 -5.56 -6.82 5.33
CA PRO A 47 -6.91 -6.24 5.33
C PRO A 47 -7.47 -6.04 3.92
N LEU A 48 -6.65 -5.63 2.96
CA LEU A 48 -7.07 -5.44 1.56
C LEU A 48 -7.42 -6.76 0.88
N LEU A 49 -6.67 -7.84 1.17
CA LEU A 49 -6.95 -9.17 0.63
C LEU A 49 -8.26 -9.74 1.19
N VAL A 50 -8.52 -9.53 2.49
CA VAL A 50 -9.80 -9.89 3.13
C VAL A 50 -10.95 -9.06 2.54
N MET A 51 -10.76 -7.76 2.35
CA MET A 51 -11.77 -6.91 1.72
C MET A 51 -12.12 -7.38 0.30
N LYS A 52 -11.11 -7.77 -0.48
CA LYS A 52 -11.26 -8.30 -1.83
C LYS A 52 -12.03 -9.61 -1.83
N GLU A 53 -11.60 -10.57 -1.03
CA GLU A 53 -12.21 -11.92 -0.95
C GLU A 53 -13.66 -11.86 -0.48
N LYS A 54 -13.93 -11.03 0.53
CA LYS A 54 -15.27 -10.92 1.15
C LYS A 54 -16.15 -9.82 0.54
N LYS A 55 -15.66 -9.09 -0.47
CA LYS A 55 -16.37 -7.98 -1.13
C LYS A 55 -16.90 -6.95 -0.12
N LEU A 56 -16.06 -6.57 0.84
CA LEU A 56 -16.49 -5.70 1.93
C LEU A 56 -16.76 -4.27 1.47
N ILE A 57 -16.06 -3.79 0.44
CA ILE A 57 -16.30 -2.45 -0.13
C ILE A 57 -17.69 -2.40 -0.76
N GLU A 58 -18.04 -3.41 -1.57
CA GLU A 58 -19.35 -3.52 -2.21
C GLU A 58 -20.47 -3.60 -1.16
N LYS A 59 -20.22 -4.36 -0.07
CA LYS A 59 -21.15 -4.48 1.06
C LYS A 59 -21.40 -3.14 1.74
N HIS A 60 -20.35 -2.39 2.08
CA HIS A 60 -20.46 -1.10 2.77
C HIS A 60 -20.97 0.01 1.85
N TYR A 61 -20.62 -0.03 0.59
CA TYR A 61 -21.10 0.96 -0.38
C TYR A 61 -22.59 0.81 -0.67
N GLY A 62 -23.11 -0.42 -0.64
CA GLY A 62 -24.53 -0.73 -0.83
C GLY A 62 -25.06 -0.41 -2.24
N LYS A 63 -24.15 -0.17 -3.20
CA LYS A 63 -24.43 0.07 -4.62
C LYS A 63 -23.44 -0.73 -5.46
N ASP A 64 -23.74 -0.91 -6.75
CA ASP A 64 -22.82 -1.57 -7.66
C ASP A 64 -21.54 -0.73 -7.84
N VAL A 65 -20.40 -1.34 -7.56
CA VAL A 65 -19.06 -0.78 -7.78
C VAL A 65 -18.16 -1.82 -8.42
N ASN A 66 -17.34 -1.37 -9.38
CA ASN A 66 -16.30 -2.21 -9.97
C ASN A 66 -14.96 -1.90 -9.28
N VAL A 67 -14.50 -2.76 -8.40
CA VAL A 67 -13.22 -2.62 -7.69
C VAL A 67 -12.12 -3.32 -8.47
N ASP A 68 -11.16 -2.53 -8.98
CA ASP A 68 -9.97 -2.99 -9.72
C ASP A 68 -8.77 -3.02 -8.75
N TRP A 69 -8.27 -4.23 -8.44
CA TRP A 69 -7.17 -4.46 -7.50
C TRP A 69 -5.85 -4.61 -8.24
N LYS A 70 -4.86 -3.79 -7.90
CA LYS A 70 -3.54 -3.77 -8.54
C LYS A 70 -2.44 -4.09 -7.55
N LEU A 71 -1.71 -5.16 -7.82
CA LEU A 71 -0.46 -5.48 -7.13
C LEU A 71 0.67 -4.72 -7.83
N LEU A 72 1.41 -3.88 -7.08
CA LEU A 72 2.53 -3.11 -7.61
C LEU A 72 3.82 -3.40 -6.82
N ALA A 73 4.96 -3.18 -7.47
CA ALA A 73 6.26 -3.51 -6.92
C ALA A 73 6.71 -2.59 -5.79
N SER A 74 6.26 -1.33 -5.77
CA SER A 74 6.74 -0.33 -4.80
C SER A 74 5.69 0.72 -4.45
N GLY A 75 5.88 1.37 -3.28
CA GLY A 75 5.05 2.50 -2.86
C GLY A 75 5.18 3.71 -3.78
N ALA A 76 6.33 3.93 -4.42
CA ALA A 76 6.50 5.00 -5.40
C ALA A 76 5.59 4.79 -6.61
N ALA A 77 5.52 3.57 -7.14
CA ALA A 77 4.63 3.25 -8.26
C ALA A 77 3.15 3.50 -7.90
N ILE A 78 2.75 3.24 -6.66
CA ILE A 78 1.40 3.56 -6.15
C ILE A 78 1.19 5.07 -6.10
N SER A 79 2.13 5.83 -5.52
CA SER A 79 2.08 7.29 -5.42
C SER A 79 2.00 7.96 -6.81
N GLU A 80 2.81 7.50 -7.76
CA GLU A 80 2.77 7.94 -9.15
C GLU A 80 1.43 7.63 -9.82
N GLY A 81 0.86 6.45 -9.57
CA GLY A 81 -0.44 6.06 -10.10
C GLY A 81 -1.58 6.95 -9.60
N ILE A 82 -1.55 7.37 -8.31
CA ILE A 82 -2.52 8.35 -7.78
C ILE A 82 -2.31 9.72 -8.43
N THR A 83 -1.06 10.16 -8.55
CA THR A 83 -0.72 11.43 -9.21
C THR A 83 -1.23 11.47 -10.66
N ALA A 84 -1.08 10.37 -11.37
CA ALA A 84 -1.57 10.20 -12.74
C ALA A 84 -3.10 10.02 -12.83
N GLY A 85 -3.80 9.86 -11.70
CA GLY A 85 -5.25 9.62 -11.65
C GLY A 85 -5.68 8.24 -12.12
N SER A 86 -4.75 7.27 -12.16
CA SER A 86 -5.00 5.87 -12.54
C SER A 86 -5.26 4.95 -11.34
N ILE A 87 -5.02 5.44 -10.12
CA ILE A 87 -5.27 4.79 -8.84
C ILE A 87 -6.06 5.77 -7.97
N ASP A 88 -7.08 5.29 -7.27
CA ASP A 88 -7.92 6.08 -6.39
C ASP A 88 -7.47 5.93 -4.91
N ILE A 89 -7.11 4.71 -4.53
CA ILE A 89 -6.64 4.35 -3.19
C ILE A 89 -5.35 3.54 -3.30
N GLY A 90 -4.41 3.79 -2.41
CA GLY A 90 -3.16 3.04 -2.32
C GLY A 90 -2.88 2.58 -0.90
N ALA A 91 -2.15 1.47 -0.76
CA ALA A 91 -1.55 1.07 0.51
C ALA A 91 -0.03 1.00 0.34
N LEU A 92 0.69 1.75 1.17
CA LEU A 92 2.14 1.92 1.04
C LEU A 92 2.78 2.28 2.38
N GLY A 93 4.11 2.29 2.40
CA GLY A 93 4.89 2.66 3.59
C GLY A 93 4.62 4.07 4.08
N THR A 94 4.55 4.24 5.39
CA THR A 94 4.27 5.53 6.04
C THR A 94 5.27 6.61 5.61
N SER A 95 6.55 6.28 5.47
CA SER A 95 7.59 7.20 4.97
C SER A 95 7.32 7.71 3.56
N VAL A 96 6.84 6.81 2.67
CA VAL A 96 6.47 7.18 1.29
C VAL A 96 5.23 8.08 1.28
N ALA A 97 4.24 7.79 2.15
CA ALA A 97 3.06 8.63 2.30
C ALA A 97 3.44 10.06 2.74
N ILE A 98 4.24 10.17 3.80
CA ILE A 98 4.73 11.46 4.31
C ILE A 98 5.44 12.24 3.20
N ASN A 99 6.42 11.61 2.54
CA ASN A 99 7.19 12.26 1.47
C ASN A 99 6.28 12.76 0.33
N GLY A 100 5.35 11.93 -0.13
CA GLY A 100 4.43 12.32 -1.20
C GLY A 100 3.52 13.49 -0.80
N ILE A 101 2.93 13.46 0.40
CA ILE A 101 2.05 14.54 0.90
C ILE A 101 2.84 15.84 1.05
N MET A 102 4.03 15.78 1.64
CA MET A 102 4.89 16.97 1.80
C MET A 102 5.40 17.51 0.46
N SER A 103 5.54 16.64 -0.55
CA SER A 103 5.80 17.01 -1.95
C SER A 103 4.55 17.46 -2.72
N LYS A 104 3.40 17.62 -2.03
CA LYS A 104 2.12 18.09 -2.59
C LYS A 104 1.50 17.11 -3.62
N THR A 105 1.75 15.83 -3.48
CA THR A 105 0.98 14.81 -4.22
C THR A 105 -0.50 14.88 -3.80
N PRO A 106 -1.47 14.73 -4.72
CA PRO A 106 -2.88 14.98 -4.44
C PRO A 106 -3.56 13.80 -3.70
N TYR A 107 -3.00 13.41 -2.57
CA TYR A 107 -3.55 12.41 -1.66
C TYR A 107 -3.26 12.73 -0.20
N LYS A 108 -3.97 12.09 0.70
CA LYS A 108 -3.71 12.05 2.13
C LYS A 108 -3.90 10.64 2.69
N ILE A 109 -3.41 10.40 3.89
CA ILE A 109 -3.67 9.18 4.64
C ILE A 109 -5.15 9.11 4.99
N CYS A 110 -5.80 8.01 4.69
CA CYS A 110 -7.22 7.75 4.97
C CYS A 110 -7.42 6.74 6.11
N THR A 111 -6.40 5.97 6.46
CA THR A 111 -6.41 5.00 7.56
C THR A 111 -5.00 4.51 7.87
N GLY A 112 -4.70 4.14 9.12
CA GLY A 112 -3.62 3.21 9.41
C GLY A 112 -3.95 1.83 8.83
N LEU A 113 -2.96 1.00 8.58
CA LEU A 113 -3.17 -0.39 8.17
C LEU A 113 -2.46 -1.37 9.10
N ALA A 114 -1.17 -1.17 9.35
CA ALA A 114 -0.44 -2.10 10.18
C ALA A 114 0.84 -1.49 10.78
N ALA A 115 1.12 -1.90 12.01
CA ALA A 115 2.46 -2.00 12.56
C ALA A 115 2.96 -3.43 12.31
N VAL A 116 4.17 -3.58 11.79
CA VAL A 116 4.67 -4.89 11.34
C VAL A 116 6.11 -5.08 11.74
N SER A 117 6.47 -6.31 12.15
CA SER A 117 7.87 -6.65 12.44
C SER A 117 8.74 -6.48 11.19
N CYS A 118 9.96 -6.06 11.40
CA CYS A 118 10.97 -5.90 10.37
C CYS A 118 12.29 -6.49 10.87
N GLY A 119 13.21 -6.71 9.95
CA GLY A 119 14.54 -7.20 10.29
C GLY A 119 15.51 -6.96 9.14
N ILE A 120 16.78 -7.03 9.48
CA ILE A 120 17.89 -6.99 8.53
C ILE A 120 18.49 -8.39 8.50
N GLN A 121 18.22 -9.15 7.45
CA GLN A 121 18.70 -10.51 7.29
C GLN A 121 19.94 -10.57 6.41
N THR A 122 20.83 -11.52 6.70
CA THR A 122 22.05 -11.75 5.92
C THR A 122 22.33 -13.23 5.71
N ASN A 123 22.85 -13.58 4.53
CA ASN A 123 23.37 -14.90 4.20
C ASN A 123 24.90 -15.02 4.40
N ASP A 124 25.56 -13.93 4.79
CA ASP A 124 27.01 -13.94 5.07
C ASP A 124 27.27 -14.14 6.57
N SER A 125 27.77 -15.33 6.93
CA SER A 125 28.06 -15.68 8.31
C SER A 125 29.11 -14.79 8.97
N SER A 126 29.86 -13.98 8.23
CA SER A 126 30.84 -13.02 8.75
C SER A 126 30.21 -11.69 9.19
N ILE A 127 28.99 -11.37 8.72
CA ILE A 127 28.25 -10.17 9.09
C ILE A 127 27.47 -10.48 10.37
N LYS A 128 27.89 -9.93 11.51
CA LYS A 128 27.26 -10.12 12.82
C LYS A 128 26.59 -8.84 13.34
N THR A 129 27.04 -7.70 12.84
CA THR A 129 26.55 -6.36 13.16
C THR A 129 26.53 -5.50 11.91
N LEU A 130 25.85 -4.36 11.94
CA LEU A 130 25.88 -3.42 10.81
C LEU A 130 27.29 -2.90 10.47
N LYS A 131 28.22 -2.96 11.44
CA LYS A 131 29.63 -2.54 11.23
C LYS A 131 30.44 -3.51 10.35
N ASP A 132 29.96 -4.74 10.21
CA ASP A 132 30.64 -5.77 9.42
C ASP A 132 30.27 -5.70 7.95
N ILE A 133 29.26 -4.91 7.59
CA ILE A 133 28.82 -4.69 6.20
C ILE A 133 29.91 -3.89 5.47
N LYS A 134 30.39 -4.45 4.36
CA LYS A 134 31.41 -3.84 3.52
C LYS A 134 30.79 -3.02 2.41
N SER A 135 31.53 -2.11 1.83
CA SER A 135 31.08 -1.30 0.68
C SER A 135 30.79 -2.12 -0.58
N SER A 136 31.20 -3.38 -0.63
CA SER A 136 30.92 -4.33 -1.71
C SER A 136 29.60 -5.07 -1.52
N ASP A 137 29.06 -5.09 -0.30
CA ASP A 137 27.88 -5.88 0.04
C ASP A 137 26.62 -5.13 -0.40
N GLN A 138 25.60 -5.86 -0.79
CA GLN A 138 24.35 -5.31 -1.27
C GLN A 138 23.26 -5.54 -0.24
N ILE A 139 22.49 -4.48 0.05
CA ILE A 139 21.32 -4.51 0.94
C ILE A 139 20.07 -4.21 0.12
N VAL A 140 19.16 -5.16 0.05
CA VAL A 140 17.89 -4.95 -0.64
C VAL A 140 16.96 -4.10 0.22
N VAL A 141 16.33 -3.14 -0.43
CA VAL A 141 15.15 -2.39 0.03
C VAL A 141 14.14 -2.28 -1.11
N THR A 142 12.88 -2.00 -0.85
CA THR A 142 11.89 -1.91 -1.95
C THR A 142 12.15 -0.74 -2.91
N GLN A 143 12.72 0.35 -2.40
CA GLN A 143 13.22 1.51 -3.14
C GLN A 143 13.93 2.47 -2.18
N VAL A 144 14.68 3.43 -2.70
CA VAL A 144 15.22 4.54 -1.91
C VAL A 144 14.05 5.36 -1.31
N ASN A 145 14.17 5.76 -0.04
CA ASN A 145 13.14 6.42 0.77
C ASN A 145 11.86 5.58 1.00
N SER A 146 11.93 4.26 0.78
CA SER A 146 10.85 3.34 1.20
C SER A 146 10.84 3.16 2.72
N GLN A 147 9.76 2.56 3.24
CA GLN A 147 9.69 2.24 4.67
C GLN A 147 10.86 1.35 5.13
N PRO A 148 11.24 0.25 4.44
CA PRO A 148 12.44 -0.51 4.79
C PRO A 148 13.71 0.32 4.78
N HIS A 149 13.90 1.23 3.80
CA HIS A 149 15.09 2.09 3.77
C HIS A 149 15.14 3.03 5.00
N ILE A 150 14.04 3.69 5.33
CA ILE A 150 14.03 4.61 6.50
C ILE A 150 14.25 3.84 7.81
N LEU A 151 13.68 2.63 7.95
CA LEU A 151 13.94 1.77 9.11
C LEU A 151 15.41 1.32 9.18
N LEU A 152 16.04 1.00 8.03
CA LEU A 152 17.47 0.72 7.97
C LEU A 152 18.29 1.95 8.37
N ALA A 153 17.91 3.13 7.90
CA ALA A 153 18.58 4.39 8.25
C ALA A 153 18.49 4.70 9.76
N MET A 154 17.35 4.38 10.40
CA MET A 154 17.20 4.49 11.87
C MET A 154 18.19 3.55 12.58
N ALA A 155 18.31 2.31 12.11
CA ALA A 155 19.29 1.36 12.65
C ALA A 155 20.74 1.83 12.40
N ALA A 156 21.07 2.31 11.20
CA ALA A 156 22.38 2.85 10.87
C ALA A 156 22.72 4.09 11.73
N LYS A 157 21.79 4.99 11.94
CA LYS A 157 21.96 6.13 12.84
C LYS A 157 22.32 5.69 14.26
N LYS A 158 21.58 4.71 14.78
CA LYS A 158 21.77 4.21 16.14
C LYS A 158 23.10 3.45 16.31
N GLU A 159 23.40 2.52 15.39
CA GLU A 159 24.53 1.59 15.53
C GLU A 159 25.84 2.13 14.92
N LEU A 160 25.76 2.97 13.88
CA LEU A 160 26.92 3.49 13.13
C LEU A 160 27.11 5.01 13.36
N GLY A 161 26.12 5.73 13.90
CA GLY A 161 26.16 7.16 14.14
C GLY A 161 25.77 8.04 12.93
N ASP A 162 25.50 7.43 11.78
CA ASP A 162 25.12 8.11 10.54
C ASP A 162 23.99 7.35 9.84
N ALA A 163 22.86 8.03 9.62
CA ALA A 163 21.68 7.44 8.97
C ALA A 163 21.95 7.03 7.50
N HIS A 164 22.91 7.66 6.85
CA HIS A 164 23.29 7.44 5.45
C HIS A 164 24.47 6.50 5.27
N ALA A 165 25.00 5.93 6.36
CA ALA A 165 26.20 5.09 6.32
C ALA A 165 26.10 3.91 5.35
N LEU A 166 24.90 3.41 5.08
CA LEU A 166 24.64 2.23 4.24
C LEU A 166 23.97 2.57 2.89
N ASP A 167 23.77 3.85 2.55
CA ASP A 167 23.08 4.26 1.32
C ASP A 167 23.78 3.75 0.05
N ALA A 168 25.11 3.68 0.06
CA ALA A 168 25.90 3.17 -1.08
C ALA A 168 25.73 1.67 -1.31
N ASN A 169 25.21 0.93 -0.34
CA ASN A 169 24.96 -0.52 -0.39
C ASN A 169 23.58 -0.87 -0.93
N LEU A 170 22.68 0.10 -1.10
CA LEU A 170 21.27 -0.15 -1.38
C LEU A 170 21.02 -0.66 -2.80
N VAL A 171 20.19 -1.68 -2.91
CA VAL A 171 19.65 -2.21 -4.17
C VAL A 171 18.13 -2.26 -4.09
N ALA A 172 17.43 -1.70 -5.09
CA ALA A 172 15.97 -1.67 -5.12
C ALA A 172 15.41 -2.94 -5.76
N MET A 173 14.59 -3.71 -5.01
CA MET A 173 13.88 -4.89 -5.48
C MET A 173 12.50 -4.97 -4.83
N ALA A 174 11.52 -5.58 -5.51
CA ALA A 174 10.25 -5.94 -4.85
C ALA A 174 10.50 -6.98 -3.74
N ASN A 175 9.64 -7.03 -2.71
CA ASN A 175 9.84 -7.91 -1.54
C ASN A 175 10.11 -9.38 -1.92
N ALA A 176 9.33 -9.96 -2.83
CA ALA A 176 9.50 -11.35 -3.26
C ALA A 176 10.80 -11.57 -4.05
N ASP A 177 11.23 -10.58 -4.85
CA ASP A 177 12.50 -10.63 -5.60
C ASP A 177 13.68 -10.52 -4.64
N GLY A 178 13.60 -9.65 -3.63
CA GLY A 178 14.60 -9.50 -2.56
C GLY A 178 14.79 -10.77 -1.76
N TYR A 179 13.70 -11.42 -1.35
CA TYR A 179 13.70 -12.73 -0.72
C TYR A 179 14.46 -13.76 -1.57
N SER A 180 14.09 -13.89 -2.83
CA SER A 180 14.74 -14.83 -3.76
C SER A 180 16.21 -14.50 -3.99
N ALA A 181 16.58 -13.23 -4.06
CA ALA A 181 17.95 -12.78 -4.25
C ALA A 181 18.81 -13.09 -3.01
N LEU A 182 18.29 -12.92 -1.80
CA LEU A 182 18.99 -13.26 -0.56
C LEU A 182 19.24 -14.77 -0.45
N ILE A 183 18.21 -15.59 -0.69
CA ILE A 183 18.32 -17.06 -0.60
C ILE A 183 19.30 -17.61 -1.64
N SER A 184 19.28 -17.08 -2.87
CA SER A 184 20.20 -17.52 -3.92
C SER A 184 21.63 -17.02 -3.74
N GLY A 185 21.90 -16.12 -2.78
CA GLY A 185 23.21 -15.52 -2.58
C GLY A 185 23.56 -14.42 -3.59
N ALA A 186 22.59 -13.95 -4.37
CA ALA A 186 22.80 -12.86 -5.32
C ALA A 186 23.05 -11.50 -4.62
N VAL A 187 22.53 -11.34 -3.41
CA VAL A 187 22.76 -10.21 -2.50
C VAL A 187 23.15 -10.72 -1.12
N GLN A 188 23.79 -9.88 -0.30
CA GLN A 188 24.28 -10.27 1.03
C GLN A 188 23.28 -9.98 2.13
N CYS A 189 22.49 -8.91 2.00
CA CYS A 189 21.53 -8.49 3.02
C CYS A 189 20.19 -8.11 2.42
N ASN A 190 19.12 -8.22 3.24
CA ASN A 190 17.80 -7.75 2.93
C ASN A 190 17.19 -7.03 4.15
N MET A 191 16.77 -5.79 4.00
CA MET A 191 15.98 -5.08 5.00
C MET A 191 14.51 -5.19 4.62
N VAL A 192 13.76 -5.98 5.35
CA VAL A 192 12.43 -6.39 4.93
C VAL A 192 11.44 -6.47 6.10
N LEU A 193 10.16 -6.36 5.75
CA LEU A 193 9.02 -6.48 6.68
C LEU A 193 8.42 -7.89 6.61
N ALA A 194 7.65 -8.26 7.66
CA ALA A 194 6.95 -9.54 7.66
C ALA A 194 5.98 -9.69 6.46
N PRO A 195 5.88 -10.92 5.90
CA PRO A 195 6.40 -12.17 6.46
C PRO A 195 7.82 -12.51 6.01
N TYR A 196 8.42 -11.76 5.09
CA TYR A 196 9.68 -12.15 4.47
C TYR A 196 10.83 -12.26 5.47
N ASN A 197 10.94 -11.34 6.46
CA ASN A 197 11.93 -11.49 7.52
C ASN A 197 11.77 -12.81 8.29
N LEU A 198 10.52 -13.27 8.51
CA LEU A 198 10.22 -14.52 9.20
C LEU A 198 10.50 -15.75 8.33
N MET A 199 10.30 -15.63 7.01
CA MET A 199 10.60 -16.69 6.06
C MET A 199 12.12 -16.84 5.88
N GLU A 200 12.84 -15.73 5.77
CA GLU A 200 14.30 -15.71 5.56
C GLU A 200 15.05 -16.36 6.70
N VAL A 201 14.73 -16.08 7.96
CA VAL A 201 15.43 -16.66 9.13
C VAL A 201 15.16 -18.16 9.33
N LYS A 202 14.28 -18.77 8.55
CA LYS A 202 14.06 -20.22 8.54
C LYS A 202 15.06 -20.96 7.63
N GLU A 203 15.72 -20.25 6.74
CA GLU A 203 16.74 -20.82 5.88
C GLU A 203 18.04 -21.04 6.68
N ASP A 204 18.62 -22.23 6.57
CA ASP A 204 19.76 -22.68 7.39
C ASP A 204 20.97 -21.74 7.38
N ASN A 205 21.15 -20.98 6.29
CA ASN A 205 22.30 -20.10 6.07
C ASN A 205 21.96 -18.61 6.27
N ILE A 206 20.76 -18.27 6.70
CA ILE A 206 20.34 -16.88 6.91
C ILE A 206 20.18 -16.62 8.41
N HIS A 207 20.60 -15.45 8.84
CA HIS A 207 20.37 -14.97 10.20
C HIS A 207 20.06 -13.48 10.20
N GLU A 208 19.39 -13.04 11.26
CA GLU A 208 19.11 -11.63 11.50
C GLU A 208 20.34 -10.92 12.08
N ILE A 209 20.64 -9.74 11.56
CA ILE A 209 21.64 -8.85 12.13
C ILE A 209 20.95 -8.12 13.30
N PRO A 210 21.40 -8.29 14.55
CA PRO A 210 20.79 -7.67 15.70
C PRO A 210 20.97 -6.14 15.67
N VAL A 211 19.91 -5.43 16.04
CA VAL A 211 19.93 -3.99 16.32
C VAL A 211 19.40 -3.72 17.71
N SER A 212 19.69 -2.55 18.26
CA SER A 212 19.20 -2.15 19.59
C SER A 212 17.67 -2.17 19.65
N GLU A 213 17.07 -2.67 20.75
CA GLU A 213 15.63 -2.87 20.90
C GLU A 213 14.81 -1.56 20.78
N ASP A 214 15.44 -0.41 21.00
CA ASP A 214 14.83 0.91 20.94
C ASP A 214 14.95 1.59 19.58
N VAL A 215 15.46 0.89 18.54
CA VAL A 215 15.57 1.43 17.18
C VAL A 215 14.19 1.61 16.55
N TRP A 216 13.33 0.61 16.73
CA TRP A 216 11.98 0.60 16.15
C TRP A 216 10.95 0.44 17.26
N ALA A 217 10.09 1.44 17.44
CA ALA A 217 9.05 1.36 18.45
C ALA A 217 7.97 0.35 18.06
N LYS A 218 7.61 -0.53 19.00
CA LYS A 218 6.50 -1.47 18.79
C LYS A 218 5.19 -0.72 18.66
N GLY A 219 4.43 -1.05 17.61
CA GLY A 219 3.13 -0.46 17.37
C GLY A 219 3.15 0.76 16.45
N ASP A 220 4.34 1.28 16.10
CA ASP A 220 4.44 2.36 15.11
C ASP A 220 3.89 1.93 13.76
N THR A 221 3.04 2.77 13.18
CA THR A 221 2.37 2.49 11.92
C THR A 221 3.38 2.46 10.77
N SER A 222 3.66 1.26 10.28
CA SER A 222 4.60 1.04 9.18
C SER A 222 3.95 1.20 7.81
N ILE A 223 2.67 0.82 7.69
CA ILE A 223 1.91 0.86 6.44
C ILE A 223 0.59 1.58 6.66
N VAL A 224 0.26 2.46 5.72
CA VAL A 224 -0.97 3.26 5.71
C VAL A 224 -1.76 3.08 4.43
N GLY A 225 -3.08 3.28 4.53
CA GLY A 225 -3.95 3.53 3.39
C GLY A 225 -3.94 5.02 3.04
N ILE A 226 -3.77 5.32 1.76
CA ILE A 226 -3.88 6.67 1.22
C ILE A 226 -5.02 6.73 0.21
N ALA A 227 -5.71 7.85 0.13
CA ALA A 227 -6.76 8.07 -0.87
C ALA A 227 -6.50 9.38 -1.63
N SER A 228 -6.86 9.39 -2.92
CA SER A 228 -6.79 10.61 -3.71
C SER A 228 -7.78 11.66 -3.17
N GLU A 229 -7.37 12.93 -3.16
CA GLU A 229 -8.27 14.04 -2.82
C GLU A 229 -9.48 14.10 -3.75
N LYS A 230 -9.33 13.62 -4.99
CA LYS A 230 -10.42 13.52 -5.95
C LYS A 230 -11.50 12.55 -5.49
N LEU A 231 -11.12 11.35 -5.01
CA LEU A 231 -12.09 10.38 -4.47
C LEU A 231 -12.79 10.95 -3.25
N TYR A 232 -12.02 11.47 -2.28
CA TYR A 232 -12.56 12.06 -1.05
C TYR A 232 -13.60 13.15 -1.31
N LYS A 233 -13.33 14.06 -2.28
CA LYS A 233 -14.21 15.18 -2.61
C LYS A 233 -15.41 14.78 -3.48
N ASN A 234 -15.23 13.88 -4.43
CA ASN A 234 -16.23 13.63 -5.48
C ASN A 234 -17.10 12.39 -5.22
N ASN A 235 -16.64 11.44 -4.40
CA ASN A 235 -17.41 10.25 -4.01
C ASN A 235 -17.16 9.90 -2.53
N PRO A 236 -17.62 10.76 -1.59
CA PRO A 236 -17.39 10.56 -0.16
C PRO A 236 -18.02 9.27 0.37
N ASP A 237 -19.14 8.81 -0.22
CA ASP A 237 -19.77 7.55 0.16
C ASP A 237 -18.87 6.34 -0.13
N LEU A 238 -18.21 6.32 -1.31
CA LEU A 238 -17.28 5.25 -1.68
C LEU A 238 -15.98 5.31 -0.88
N TYR A 239 -15.48 6.53 -0.61
CA TYR A 239 -14.36 6.74 0.32
C TYR A 239 -14.68 6.18 1.71
N LYS A 240 -15.86 6.51 2.25
CA LYS A 240 -16.30 6.00 3.55
C LYS A 240 -16.44 4.49 3.54
N ALA A 241 -17.01 3.92 2.48
CA ALA A 241 -17.17 2.48 2.34
C ALA A 241 -15.82 1.74 2.38
N PHE A 242 -14.76 2.32 1.81
CA PHE A 242 -13.41 1.78 1.93
C PHE A 242 -12.91 1.80 3.37
N CYS A 243 -13.06 2.92 4.09
CA CYS A 243 -12.63 3.03 5.49
C CYS A 243 -13.38 2.03 6.39
N ASP A 244 -14.72 1.97 6.27
CA ASP A 244 -15.54 1.03 7.04
C ASP A 244 -15.20 -0.44 6.72
N ALA A 245 -14.95 -0.76 5.44
CA ALA A 245 -14.55 -2.08 5.01
C ALA A 245 -13.17 -2.47 5.56
N THR A 246 -12.25 -1.49 5.68
CA THR A 246 -10.93 -1.71 6.27
C THR A 246 -11.04 -2.08 7.76
N GLU A 247 -11.86 -1.36 8.52
CA GLU A 247 -12.09 -1.67 9.94
C GLU A 247 -12.77 -3.04 10.12
N GLU A 248 -13.75 -3.38 9.29
CA GLU A 248 -14.38 -4.71 9.32
C GLU A 248 -13.37 -5.80 8.98
N ALA A 249 -12.50 -5.59 7.99
CA ALA A 249 -11.47 -6.55 7.62
C ALA A 249 -10.46 -6.78 8.75
N MET A 250 -10.00 -5.74 9.43
CA MET A 250 -9.10 -5.85 10.58
C MET A 250 -9.73 -6.66 11.70
N LYS A 251 -10.97 -6.37 12.05
CA LYS A 251 -11.72 -7.12 13.05
C LYS A 251 -11.90 -8.59 12.62
N TYR A 252 -12.21 -8.84 11.35
CA TYR A 252 -12.33 -10.20 10.83
C TYR A 252 -11.03 -10.99 10.98
N ILE A 253 -9.88 -10.37 10.69
CA ILE A 253 -8.56 -11.01 10.82
C ILE A 253 -8.29 -11.39 12.28
N GLU A 254 -8.57 -10.49 13.22
CA GLU A 254 -8.38 -10.73 14.66
C GLU A 254 -9.26 -11.90 15.17
N GLU A 255 -10.53 -11.92 14.75
CA GLU A 255 -11.50 -12.94 15.16
C GLU A 255 -11.32 -14.29 14.44
N ASN A 256 -10.72 -14.30 13.23
CA ASN A 256 -10.65 -15.47 12.35
C ASN A 256 -9.25 -15.66 11.72
N PRO A 257 -8.16 -15.77 12.52
CA PRO A 257 -6.80 -15.84 11.98
C PRO A 257 -6.58 -17.09 11.10
N ASP A 258 -7.19 -18.25 11.41
CA ASP A 258 -7.04 -19.47 10.62
C ASP A 258 -7.73 -19.38 9.25
N GLU A 259 -8.91 -18.79 9.20
CA GLU A 259 -9.61 -18.53 7.93
C GLU A 259 -8.89 -17.45 7.11
N THR A 260 -8.32 -16.45 7.79
CA THR A 260 -7.48 -15.42 7.14
C THR A 260 -6.22 -16.06 6.55
N ALA A 261 -5.56 -16.94 7.30
CA ALA A 261 -4.39 -17.68 6.81
C ALA A 261 -4.69 -18.44 5.52
N LYS A 262 -5.88 -19.06 5.43
CA LYS A 262 -6.32 -19.76 4.21
C LYS A 262 -6.43 -18.82 2.99
N ILE A 263 -6.89 -17.58 3.17
CA ILE A 263 -6.91 -16.56 2.09
C ILE A 263 -5.49 -16.26 1.62
N LEU A 264 -4.52 -16.28 2.53
CA LEU A 264 -3.13 -15.90 2.26
C LEU A 264 -2.28 -17.02 1.65
N THR A 265 -2.72 -18.30 1.69
CA THR A 265 -1.95 -19.41 1.10
C THR A 265 -1.74 -19.29 -0.41
N GLU A 266 -2.59 -18.52 -1.11
CA GLU A 266 -2.39 -18.22 -2.53
C GLU A 266 -1.29 -17.14 -2.78
N THR A 267 -0.88 -16.46 -1.72
CA THR A 267 0.06 -15.32 -1.82
C THR A 267 1.47 -15.72 -1.39
N TYR A 268 1.60 -16.61 -0.40
CA TYR A 268 2.88 -16.98 0.19
C TYR A 268 3.16 -18.47 0.03
N ASP A 269 4.41 -18.85 -0.23
CA ASP A 269 4.89 -20.22 -0.21
C ASP A 269 5.12 -20.68 1.24
N ALA A 270 4.01 -20.80 1.98
CA ALA A 270 3.98 -21.20 3.38
C ALA A 270 2.71 -21.99 3.68
N SER A 271 2.75 -22.85 4.69
CA SER A 271 1.58 -23.60 5.11
C SER A 271 0.54 -22.71 5.79
N GLN A 272 -0.74 -23.11 5.77
CA GLN A 272 -1.80 -22.37 6.45
C GLN A 272 -1.49 -22.20 7.96
N ASP A 273 -0.97 -23.24 8.63
CA ASP A 273 -0.64 -23.20 10.05
C ASP A 273 0.47 -22.19 10.34
N GLU A 274 1.45 -22.11 9.45
CA GLU A 274 2.55 -21.15 9.55
C GLU A 274 2.05 -19.72 9.37
N ILE A 275 1.24 -19.45 8.35
CA ILE A 275 0.64 -18.14 8.14
C ILE A 275 -0.25 -17.76 9.33
N ALA A 276 -1.02 -18.72 9.88
CA ALA A 276 -1.83 -18.48 11.06
C ALA A 276 -0.98 -18.11 12.29
N SER A 277 0.22 -18.72 12.44
CA SER A 277 1.13 -18.33 13.53
C SER A 277 1.63 -16.90 13.37
N TRP A 278 1.98 -16.45 12.16
CA TRP A 278 2.38 -15.07 11.91
C TRP A 278 1.31 -14.04 12.33
N LEU A 279 0.04 -14.38 12.09
CA LEU A 279 -1.09 -13.52 12.46
C LEU A 279 -1.36 -13.49 13.98
N LYS A 280 -1.12 -14.63 14.67
CA LYS A 280 -1.37 -14.81 16.12
C LYS A 280 -0.21 -14.33 16.98
N ASP A 281 1.03 -14.49 16.52
CA ASP A 281 2.25 -14.30 17.34
C ASP A 281 2.76 -12.85 17.33
N GLY A 282 1.99 -11.92 16.77
CA GLY A 282 2.27 -10.49 16.85
C GLY A 282 3.30 -9.98 15.84
N ALA A 283 3.57 -10.75 14.76
CA ALA A 283 4.39 -10.27 13.63
C ALA A 283 3.76 -9.06 12.94
N VAL A 284 2.45 -8.91 13.05
CA VAL A 284 1.69 -7.79 12.52
C VAL A 284 0.56 -7.41 13.50
N GLN A 285 0.34 -6.11 13.66
CA GLN A 285 -0.79 -5.55 14.39
C GLN A 285 -1.56 -4.64 13.45
N TYR A 286 -2.83 -4.97 13.19
CA TYR A 286 -3.70 -4.16 12.34
C TYR A 286 -4.39 -3.09 13.17
N ASN A 287 -4.27 -1.84 12.78
CA ASN A 287 -4.86 -0.71 13.48
C ASN A 287 -5.16 0.44 12.51
N SER A 288 -6.40 0.94 12.52
CA SER A 288 -6.78 2.12 11.74
C SER A 288 -6.29 3.44 12.35
N THR A 289 -5.98 3.43 13.67
CA THR A 289 -5.40 4.59 14.37
C THR A 289 -3.89 4.65 14.14
N LEU A 290 -3.39 5.83 13.79
CA LEU A 290 -1.98 6.06 13.54
C LEU A 290 -1.17 6.15 14.84
N GLN A 291 0.06 5.64 14.82
CA GLN A 291 1.04 5.77 15.89
C GLN A 291 2.43 6.06 15.32
N GLY A 292 3.17 6.98 15.96
CA GLY A 292 4.57 7.29 15.64
C GLY A 292 4.79 7.99 14.29
N VAL A 293 3.74 8.41 13.59
CA VAL A 293 3.86 9.02 12.25
C VAL A 293 4.60 10.35 12.30
N MET A 294 4.34 11.16 13.33
CA MET A 294 5.03 12.44 13.50
C MET A 294 6.50 12.23 13.86
N ASN A 295 6.83 11.25 14.73
CA ASN A 295 8.21 10.90 15.07
C ASN A 295 8.99 10.45 13.82
N LEU A 296 8.36 9.67 12.94
CA LEU A 296 8.95 9.26 11.68
C LEU A 296 9.19 10.47 10.75
N SER A 297 8.22 11.40 10.66
CA SER A 297 8.35 12.63 9.90
C SER A 297 9.51 13.48 10.39
N ASP A 298 9.67 13.62 11.72
CA ASP A 298 10.74 14.39 12.34
C ASP A 298 12.12 13.75 12.07
N PHE A 299 12.25 12.43 12.25
CA PHE A 299 13.46 11.70 11.89
C PHE A 299 13.85 11.90 10.42
N MET A 300 12.88 11.82 9.49
CA MET A 300 13.14 12.02 8.06
C MET A 300 13.67 13.43 7.76
N VAL A 301 13.23 14.44 8.50
CA VAL A 301 13.75 15.81 8.36
C VAL A 301 15.14 15.96 9.02
N GLU A 302 15.29 15.48 10.23
CA GLU A 302 16.55 15.56 10.98
C GLU A 302 17.72 14.91 10.22
N GLU A 303 17.44 13.80 9.56
CA GLU A 303 18.44 13.04 8.80
C GLU A 303 18.41 13.35 7.28
N ASN A 304 17.75 14.43 6.84
CA ASN A 304 17.74 14.93 5.45
C ASN A 304 17.11 13.98 4.41
N PHE A 305 16.21 13.06 4.81
CA PHE A 305 15.37 12.29 3.89
C PHE A 305 14.19 13.10 3.37
N LEU A 306 13.87 14.21 4.03
CA LEU A 306 12.77 15.10 3.72
C LEU A 306 13.19 16.56 3.97
N ASP A 307 12.99 17.43 3.01
CA ASP A 307 13.36 18.86 3.13
C ASP A 307 12.56 19.59 4.22
N LYS A 308 11.28 19.18 4.39
CA LYS A 308 10.35 19.78 5.35
C LYS A 308 9.32 18.77 5.81
N GLY A 309 9.21 18.58 7.11
CA GLY A 309 8.22 17.73 7.75
C GLY A 309 6.84 18.37 7.91
N ALA A 310 5.89 17.57 8.34
CA ALA A 310 4.57 18.05 8.74
C ALA A 310 4.67 18.79 10.09
N SER A 311 3.95 19.89 10.24
CA SER A 311 3.88 20.61 11.52
C SER A 311 2.80 20.06 12.46
N SER A 312 1.88 19.25 11.93
CA SER A 312 0.87 18.49 12.68
C SER A 312 0.37 17.33 11.83
N ILE A 313 -0.20 16.33 12.49
CA ILE A 313 -0.79 15.17 11.82
C ILE A 313 -1.89 15.56 10.82
N ASP A 314 -2.65 16.63 11.07
CA ASP A 314 -3.73 17.11 10.20
C ASP A 314 -3.27 17.46 8.77
N GLN A 315 -1.98 17.77 8.61
CA GLN A 315 -1.43 17.99 7.27
C GLN A 315 -1.33 16.70 6.46
N LEU A 316 -1.18 15.56 7.15
CA LEU A 316 -0.95 14.25 6.54
C LEU A 316 -2.23 13.45 6.32
N VAL A 317 -3.30 13.73 7.07
CA VAL A 317 -4.48 12.88 7.15
C VAL A 317 -5.75 13.55 6.63
N PHE A 318 -6.77 12.75 6.31
CA PHE A 318 -8.15 13.22 6.18
C PHE A 318 -8.82 13.27 7.56
N ASP A 319 -9.93 14.04 7.68
CA ASP A 319 -10.58 14.38 8.95
C ASP A 319 -11.10 13.17 9.76
N ASN A 320 -11.29 12.01 9.13
CA ASN A 320 -11.75 10.79 9.81
C ASN A 320 -10.63 10.01 10.52
N VAL A 321 -9.37 10.31 10.23
CA VAL A 321 -8.22 9.53 10.74
C VAL A 321 -7.85 9.99 12.14
N LYS A 322 -7.57 9.03 13.01
CA LYS A 322 -7.16 9.27 14.40
C LYS A 322 -5.70 8.88 14.59
N GLY A 323 -5.07 9.48 15.61
CA GLY A 323 -3.69 9.16 16.02
C GLY A 323 -2.71 10.32 15.84
N GLU A 324 -1.44 10.00 15.95
CA GLU A 324 -0.32 10.96 15.94
C GLU A 324 0.93 10.43 15.23
#